data_ba83b36befcc58c7cc29ec5ca5687c1a
#
_entry.id   ba83b36befcc58c7cc29ec5ca5687c1a
#
_cell.length_a   1.000
_cell.length_b   1.000
_cell.length_c   1.000
_cell.angle_alpha   90.00
_cell.angle_beta   90.00
_cell.angle_gamma   90.00
#
_symmetry.space_group_name_H-M   'P 1'
#
loop_
_entity.id
_entity.type
_entity.pdbx_description
1 polymer ?
#
loop_
_entity_poly.entity_id
_entity_poly.type
_entity_poly.pdbx_seq_one_letter_code
_entity_poly.pdbx_strand_id
1 'polypeptide(L)'
;IRDLIADPAGISEAGTAAADTLRGVMQQLSDTEVARSPLWTKRSLHRRLEVLRAPFKPMKEAAKRFGGTLNTAFIAAAADAAGRYHRELGAPVDELRSSTAISTRTDSSGANAFSLARTMVPTGEMPIGDRIVAIQAAAAAAKEATATAALETLAAVASALPTSLITRVARQQAQTVDFATSNVRASPVPLFMAGAELLENYPVGPLAGVAFNVTLLSY
;
A
#
# COMPACT_ATOMS: atom_id res chain seq x y z
N ILE A 1 26.71 24.40 7.39
CA ILE A 1 26.59 25.65 6.59
C ILE A 1 27.96 26.30 6.39
N ARG A 2 28.87 26.38 7.40
CA ARG A 2 30.22 26.92 7.27
C ARG A 2 31.09 26.13 6.28
N ASP A 3 31.00 24.82 6.30
CA ASP A 3 31.81 23.92 5.44
C ASP A 3 31.31 23.94 3.98
N LEU A 4 30.00 24.18 3.76
CA LEU A 4 29.39 24.31 2.44
C LEU A 4 29.78 25.63 1.71
N ILE A 5 30.12 26.67 2.47
CA ILE A 5 30.56 27.98 1.88
C ILE A 5 32.02 27.93 1.47
N ALA A 6 32.80 27.00 2.00
CA ALA A 6 34.26 26.90 1.74
C ALA A 6 34.61 26.11 0.46
N ASP A 7 33.65 25.37 -0.15
CA ASP A 7 33.88 24.63 -1.38
C ASP A 7 32.78 24.88 -2.43
N PRO A 8 33.00 25.84 -3.35
CA PRO A 8 32.02 26.13 -4.42
C PRO A 8 31.83 25.00 -5.42
N ALA A 9 32.79 24.08 -5.58
CA ALA A 9 32.68 22.91 -6.46
C ALA A 9 31.73 21.87 -5.83
N GLY A 10 31.82 21.66 -4.51
CA GLY A 10 30.90 20.80 -3.76
C GLY A 10 29.45 21.28 -3.75
N ILE A 11 29.24 22.61 -3.82
CA ILE A 11 27.88 23.18 -3.98
C ILE A 11 27.31 22.88 -5.37
N SER A 12 28.14 22.89 -6.41
CA SER A 12 27.73 22.54 -7.78
C SER A 12 27.38 21.06 -7.91
N GLU A 13 28.18 20.16 -7.34
CA GLU A 13 27.90 18.72 -7.34
C GLU A 13 26.68 18.35 -6.48
N ALA A 14 26.54 18.94 -5.30
CA ALA A 14 25.34 18.76 -4.47
C ALA A 14 24.08 19.32 -5.13
N GLY A 15 24.21 20.43 -5.87
CA GLY A 15 23.12 21.02 -6.65
C GLY A 15 22.68 20.15 -7.82
N THR A 16 23.62 19.55 -8.55
CA THR A 16 23.32 18.63 -9.66
C THR A 16 22.73 17.31 -9.16
N ALA A 17 23.27 16.74 -8.09
CA ALA A 17 22.73 15.53 -7.48
C ALA A 17 21.30 15.75 -6.94
N ALA A 18 21.03 16.91 -6.32
CA ALA A 18 19.69 17.28 -5.88
C ALA A 18 18.73 17.46 -7.06
N ALA A 19 19.18 18.11 -8.15
CA ALA A 19 18.38 18.30 -9.36
C ALA A 19 18.09 16.98 -10.08
N ASP A 20 19.03 16.04 -10.15
CA ASP A 20 18.85 14.73 -10.76
C ASP A 20 17.95 13.85 -9.90
N THR A 21 18.06 13.92 -8.58
CA THR A 21 17.15 13.27 -7.65
C THR A 21 15.73 13.82 -7.80
N LEU A 22 15.58 15.14 -7.88
CA LEU A 22 14.29 15.80 -8.11
C LEU A 22 13.68 15.39 -9.45
N ARG A 23 14.50 15.32 -10.51
CA ARG A 23 14.09 14.86 -11.84
C ARG A 23 13.66 13.40 -11.81
N GLY A 24 14.39 12.52 -11.15
CA GLY A 24 14.03 11.11 -10.95
C GLY A 24 12.72 10.95 -10.17
N VAL A 25 12.54 11.72 -9.09
CA VAL A 25 11.28 11.76 -8.33
C VAL A 25 10.13 12.29 -9.21
N MET A 26 10.34 13.37 -9.94
CA MET A 26 9.33 13.94 -10.84
C MET A 26 8.97 12.98 -11.98
N GLN A 27 9.94 12.25 -12.52
CA GLN A 27 9.72 11.25 -13.56
C GLN A 27 8.93 10.05 -13.01
N GLN A 28 9.26 9.58 -11.82
CA GLN A 28 8.53 8.52 -11.12
C GLN A 28 7.10 8.96 -10.70
N LEU A 29 6.89 10.27 -10.51
CA LEU A 29 5.60 10.89 -10.22
C LEU A 29 4.80 11.22 -11.48
N SER A 30 5.45 11.38 -12.64
CA SER A 30 4.81 11.65 -13.92
C SER A 30 4.33 10.38 -14.64
N ASP A 31 4.79 9.19 -14.25
CA ASP A 31 4.21 7.91 -14.66
C ASP A 31 2.83 7.73 -14.02
N THR A 32 1.90 8.53 -14.47
CA THR A 32 0.48 8.46 -14.08
C THR A 32 -0.22 7.39 -14.88
N GLU A 33 0.03 6.14 -14.54
CA GLU A 33 -0.91 5.10 -14.91
C GLU A 33 -2.23 5.34 -14.17
N VAL A 34 -3.30 5.51 -14.90
CA VAL A 34 -4.66 5.71 -14.37
C VAL A 34 -5.12 4.43 -13.66
N ALA A 35 -5.95 4.57 -12.62
CA ALA A 35 -6.68 3.44 -12.03
C ALA A 35 -7.45 2.67 -13.12
N ARG A 36 -7.50 1.35 -12.99
CA ARG A 36 -8.02 0.45 -14.05
C ARG A 36 -9.51 0.18 -13.92
N SER A 37 -10.08 0.41 -12.75
CA SER A 37 -11.50 0.18 -12.53
C SER A 37 -12.37 1.18 -13.29
N PRO A 38 -13.22 0.74 -14.20
CA PRO A 38 -14.20 1.62 -14.86
C PRO A 38 -15.33 2.06 -13.92
N LEU A 39 -15.55 1.33 -12.82
CA LEU A 39 -16.61 1.61 -11.86
C LEU A 39 -16.18 2.59 -10.77
N TRP A 40 -14.91 2.62 -10.40
CA TRP A 40 -14.40 3.40 -9.26
C TRP A 40 -13.77 4.73 -9.67
N THR A 41 -14.34 5.37 -10.68
CA THR A 41 -13.84 6.64 -11.23
C THR A 41 -14.34 7.86 -10.48
N LYS A 42 -15.63 7.86 -10.08
CA LYS A 42 -16.26 8.96 -9.34
C LYS A 42 -16.23 8.65 -7.84
N ARG A 43 -15.18 9.11 -7.16
CA ARG A 43 -14.99 8.87 -5.72
C ARG A 43 -15.65 9.99 -4.92
N SER A 44 -16.38 9.63 -3.86
CA SER A 44 -17.07 10.57 -2.97
C SER A 44 -16.47 10.52 -1.55
N LEU A 45 -16.94 11.44 -0.70
CA LEU A 45 -16.60 11.43 0.73
C LEU A 45 -17.54 10.54 1.56
N HIS A 46 -18.58 9.98 0.94
CA HIS A 46 -19.45 9.02 1.60
C HIS A 46 -18.68 7.74 1.94
N ARG A 47 -18.91 7.21 3.12
CA ARG A 47 -18.25 6.03 3.63
C ARG A 47 -19.27 5.02 4.09
N ARG A 48 -19.02 3.76 3.78
CA ARG A 48 -19.69 2.61 4.35
C ARG A 48 -18.64 1.71 4.98
N LEU A 49 -18.87 1.29 6.21
CA LEU A 49 -18.01 0.37 6.91
C LEU A 49 -18.75 -0.95 7.08
N GLU A 50 -18.07 -2.03 6.70
CA GLU A 50 -18.53 -3.41 6.89
C GLU A 50 -17.44 -4.18 7.64
N VAL A 51 -17.87 -5.08 8.52
CA VAL A 51 -16.97 -5.93 9.30
C VAL A 51 -17.23 -7.38 8.92
N LEU A 52 -16.15 -8.06 8.53
CA LEU A 52 -16.15 -9.48 8.20
C LEU A 52 -15.25 -10.22 9.19
N ARG A 53 -15.62 -11.46 9.54
CA ARG A 53 -14.82 -12.35 10.38
C ARG A 53 -14.49 -13.60 9.61
N ALA A 54 -13.23 -14.03 9.70
CA ALA A 54 -12.76 -15.26 9.10
C ALA A 54 -11.87 -16.03 10.09
N PRO A 55 -11.90 -17.37 10.10
CA PRO A 55 -11.08 -18.16 11.00
C PRO A 55 -9.60 -18.04 10.63
N PHE A 56 -8.78 -17.55 11.56
CA PHE A 56 -7.36 -17.24 11.35
C PHE A 56 -6.53 -18.46 10.92
N LYS A 57 -6.59 -19.57 11.70
CA LYS A 57 -5.77 -20.76 11.45
C LYS A 57 -6.07 -21.39 10.10
N PRO A 58 -7.35 -21.71 9.75
CA PRO A 58 -7.68 -22.28 8.45
C PRO A 58 -7.26 -21.40 7.28
N MET A 59 -7.42 -20.08 7.37
CA MET A 59 -6.99 -19.16 6.32
C MET A 59 -5.47 -19.16 6.13
N LYS A 60 -4.71 -19.17 7.22
CA LYS A 60 -3.25 -19.25 7.19
C LYS A 60 -2.74 -20.58 6.63
N GLU A 61 -3.38 -21.69 7.01
CA GLU A 61 -3.03 -23.02 6.50
C GLU A 61 -3.37 -23.17 5.02
N ALA A 62 -4.52 -22.69 4.58
CA ALA A 62 -4.88 -22.66 3.18
C ALA A 62 -3.86 -21.89 2.34
N ALA A 63 -3.44 -20.70 2.79
CA ALA A 63 -2.42 -19.92 2.11
C ALA A 63 -1.10 -20.69 1.97
N LYS A 64 -0.65 -21.38 3.02
CA LYS A 64 0.60 -22.16 3.02
C LYS A 64 0.61 -23.29 1.99
N ARG A 65 -0.55 -23.92 1.72
CA ARG A 65 -0.67 -24.99 0.71
C ARG A 65 -0.27 -24.52 -0.69
N PHE A 66 -0.42 -23.23 -0.96
CA PHE A 66 -0.06 -22.58 -2.22
C PHE A 66 1.25 -21.76 -2.13
N GLY A 67 2.09 -22.00 -1.11
CA GLY A 67 3.34 -21.26 -0.90
C GLY A 67 3.14 -19.82 -0.46
N GLY A 68 1.91 -19.41 -0.14
CA GLY A 68 1.56 -18.06 0.24
C GLY A 68 1.61 -17.79 1.75
N THR A 69 1.34 -16.56 2.10
CA THR A 69 1.21 -16.07 3.49
C THR A 69 -0.23 -15.68 3.78
N LEU A 70 -0.56 -15.43 5.05
CA LEU A 70 -1.85 -14.86 5.42
C LEU A 70 -2.14 -13.56 4.65
N ASN A 71 -1.12 -12.72 4.46
CA ASN A 71 -1.25 -11.46 3.72
C ASN A 71 -1.59 -11.69 2.25
N THR A 72 -0.94 -12.66 1.59
CA THR A 72 -1.24 -12.97 0.18
C THR A 72 -2.63 -13.58 0.01
N ALA A 73 -3.07 -14.43 0.94
CA ALA A 73 -4.45 -14.95 0.94
C ALA A 73 -5.48 -13.84 1.15
N PHE A 74 -5.19 -12.90 2.04
CA PHE A 74 -6.04 -11.73 2.29
C PHE A 74 -6.17 -10.84 1.05
N ILE A 75 -5.05 -10.52 0.39
CA ILE A 75 -5.07 -9.76 -0.87
C ILE A 75 -5.80 -10.53 -1.97
N ALA A 76 -5.62 -11.85 -2.05
CA ALA A 76 -6.31 -12.70 -3.01
C ALA A 76 -7.83 -12.70 -2.82
N ALA A 77 -8.29 -12.76 -1.58
CA ALA A 77 -9.72 -12.66 -1.27
C ALA A 77 -10.28 -11.27 -1.62
N ALA A 78 -9.56 -10.20 -1.32
CA ALA A 78 -9.96 -8.84 -1.69
C ALA A 78 -10.03 -8.66 -3.22
N ALA A 79 -9.03 -9.20 -3.95
CA ALA A 79 -8.99 -9.15 -5.41
C ALA A 79 -10.12 -9.97 -6.05
N ASP A 80 -10.42 -11.17 -5.51
CA ASP A 80 -11.55 -11.98 -5.96
C ASP A 80 -12.88 -11.26 -5.77
N ALA A 81 -13.09 -10.68 -4.58
CA ALA A 81 -14.30 -9.91 -4.28
C ALA A 81 -14.44 -8.69 -5.21
N ALA A 82 -13.35 -7.96 -5.45
CA ALA A 82 -13.33 -6.85 -6.40
C ALA A 82 -13.68 -7.30 -7.83
N GLY A 83 -13.10 -8.41 -8.29
CA GLY A 83 -13.41 -8.98 -9.60
C GLY A 83 -14.86 -9.43 -9.74
N ARG A 84 -15.41 -10.10 -8.74
CA ARG A 84 -16.84 -10.47 -8.71
C ARG A 84 -17.74 -9.25 -8.78
N TYR A 85 -17.45 -8.23 -7.97
CA TYR A 85 -18.20 -6.99 -7.96
C TYR A 85 -18.24 -6.34 -9.36
N HIS A 86 -17.11 -6.31 -10.06
CA HIS A 86 -17.05 -5.76 -11.41
C HIS A 86 -17.84 -6.59 -12.43
N ARG A 87 -17.76 -7.91 -12.34
CA ARG A 87 -18.53 -8.81 -13.21
C ARG A 87 -20.05 -8.68 -13.00
N GLU A 88 -20.49 -8.64 -11.75
CA GLU A 88 -21.91 -8.47 -11.39
C GLU A 88 -22.49 -7.15 -11.89
N LEU A 89 -21.66 -6.11 -11.99
CA LEU A 89 -22.06 -4.81 -12.53
C LEU A 89 -21.79 -4.64 -14.03
N GLY A 90 -21.48 -5.73 -14.75
CA GLY A 90 -21.29 -5.72 -16.19
C GLY A 90 -20.02 -5.02 -16.68
N ALA A 91 -19.03 -4.82 -15.81
CA ALA A 91 -17.78 -4.15 -16.12
C ALA A 91 -16.56 -5.01 -15.71
N PRO A 92 -16.40 -6.22 -16.29
CA PRO A 92 -15.32 -7.14 -15.91
C PRO A 92 -13.95 -6.49 -16.12
N VAL A 93 -13.02 -6.80 -15.21
CA VAL A 93 -11.62 -6.39 -15.27
C VAL A 93 -10.72 -7.57 -14.90
N ASP A 94 -9.66 -7.76 -15.63
CA ASP A 94 -8.73 -8.89 -15.40
C ASP A 94 -7.72 -8.60 -14.31
N GLU A 95 -7.35 -7.33 -14.14
CA GLU A 95 -6.38 -6.87 -13.16
C GLU A 95 -6.77 -5.51 -12.59
N LEU A 96 -6.52 -5.32 -11.31
CA LEU A 96 -6.63 -4.03 -10.62
C LEU A 96 -5.33 -3.69 -9.90
N ARG A 97 -5.10 -2.40 -9.67
CA ARG A 97 -3.93 -1.94 -8.91
C ARG A 97 -4.27 -1.82 -7.44
N SER A 98 -3.64 -2.68 -6.63
CA SER A 98 -3.70 -2.62 -5.17
C SER A 98 -2.55 -1.82 -4.61
N SER A 99 -2.82 -1.01 -3.58
CA SER A 99 -1.80 -0.45 -2.70
C SER A 99 -1.79 -1.21 -1.39
N THR A 100 -0.64 -1.74 -1.00
CA THR A 100 -0.47 -2.49 0.24
C THR A 100 0.55 -1.80 1.14
N ALA A 101 0.19 -1.56 2.39
CA ALA A 101 1.11 -1.04 3.39
C ALA A 101 2.12 -2.12 3.79
N ILE A 102 3.41 -1.86 3.56
CA ILE A 102 4.52 -2.71 3.97
C ILE A 102 5.26 -2.02 5.11
N SER A 103 5.45 -2.73 6.23
CA SER A 103 6.23 -2.22 7.33
C SER A 103 7.70 -2.07 6.93
N THR A 104 8.25 -0.88 7.15
CA THR A 104 9.68 -0.57 6.99
C THR A 104 10.35 -0.35 8.34
N ARG A 105 9.75 -0.87 9.41
CA ARG A 105 10.26 -0.69 10.77
C ARG A 105 11.62 -1.35 10.92
N THR A 106 12.54 -0.58 11.49
CA THR A 106 13.82 -1.00 12.04
C THR A 106 13.83 -0.68 13.54
N ASP A 107 14.80 -1.16 14.30
CA ASP A 107 14.92 -0.90 15.74
C ASP A 107 15.03 0.60 16.07
N SER A 108 15.49 1.40 15.11
CA SER A 108 15.65 2.86 15.22
C SER A 108 14.49 3.66 14.61
N SER A 109 13.52 3.03 13.96
CA SER A 109 12.42 3.73 13.28
C SER A 109 11.28 4.10 14.23
N GLY A 110 10.59 5.22 13.94
CA GLY A 110 9.39 5.63 14.65
C GLY A 110 8.21 4.66 14.47
N ALA A 111 7.16 4.83 15.28
CA ALA A 111 5.99 3.96 15.31
C ALA A 111 5.25 3.83 13.96
N ASN A 112 5.35 4.83 13.07
CA ASN A 112 4.63 4.93 11.80
C ASN A 112 5.53 4.68 10.57
N ALA A 113 6.57 3.85 10.69
CA ALA A 113 7.42 3.50 9.57
C ALA A 113 6.74 2.44 8.69
N PHE A 114 6.20 2.87 7.55
CA PHE A 114 5.66 2.00 6.51
C PHE A 114 5.85 2.64 5.13
N SER A 115 5.94 1.82 4.11
CA SER A 115 5.93 2.19 2.70
C SER A 115 4.66 1.64 2.03
N LEU A 116 4.21 2.29 0.96
CA LEU A 116 3.10 1.84 0.15
C LEU A 116 3.64 1.16 -1.12
N ALA A 117 3.54 -0.16 -1.16
CA ALA A 117 3.82 -0.89 -2.39
C ALA A 117 2.57 -0.93 -3.27
N ARG A 118 2.76 -0.67 -4.56
CA ARG A 118 1.72 -0.79 -5.58
C ARG A 118 1.97 -2.06 -6.36
N THR A 119 0.93 -2.86 -6.48
CA THR A 119 1.02 -4.16 -7.12
C THR A 119 -0.20 -4.38 -7.99
N MET A 120 0.02 -4.84 -9.22
CA MET A 120 -1.06 -5.36 -10.04
C MET A 120 -1.50 -6.70 -9.47
N VAL A 121 -2.79 -6.87 -9.29
CA VAL A 121 -3.37 -8.09 -8.75
C VAL A 121 -4.44 -8.63 -9.71
N PRO A 122 -4.44 -9.93 -10.00
CA PRO A 122 -5.41 -10.54 -10.90
C PRO A 122 -6.80 -10.57 -10.24
N THR A 123 -7.81 -10.08 -10.97
CA THR A 123 -9.22 -10.01 -10.56
C THR A 123 -10.14 -10.82 -11.48
N GLY A 124 -9.64 -11.25 -12.63
CA GLY A 124 -10.33 -12.13 -13.55
C GLY A 124 -10.70 -13.47 -12.92
N GLU A 125 -11.51 -14.28 -13.60
CA GLU A 125 -11.89 -15.61 -13.10
C GLU A 125 -10.69 -16.55 -13.11
N MET A 126 -10.36 -17.09 -11.94
CA MET A 126 -9.31 -18.07 -11.77
C MET A 126 -9.48 -18.82 -10.44
N PRO A 127 -8.88 -20.01 -10.28
CA PRO A 127 -8.80 -20.70 -9.01
C PRO A 127 -8.10 -19.84 -7.95
N ILE A 128 -8.61 -19.87 -6.72
CA ILE A 128 -8.05 -19.03 -5.64
C ILE A 128 -6.58 -19.37 -5.33
N GLY A 129 -6.18 -20.63 -5.52
CA GLY A 129 -4.79 -21.05 -5.35
C GLY A 129 -3.86 -20.37 -6.34
N ASP A 130 -4.22 -20.30 -7.62
CA ASP A 130 -3.45 -19.66 -8.68
C ASP A 130 -3.34 -18.15 -8.42
N ARG A 131 -4.43 -17.54 -7.94
CA ARG A 131 -4.45 -16.14 -7.54
C ARG A 131 -3.47 -15.88 -6.38
N ILE A 132 -3.42 -16.76 -5.37
CA ILE A 132 -2.47 -16.64 -4.25
C ILE A 132 -1.02 -16.70 -4.77
N VAL A 133 -0.72 -17.65 -5.68
CA VAL A 133 0.62 -17.80 -6.28
C VAL A 133 1.00 -16.55 -7.07
N ALA A 134 0.11 -16.04 -7.91
CA ALA A 134 0.35 -14.83 -8.70
C ALA A 134 0.60 -13.60 -7.81
N ILE A 135 -0.20 -13.42 -6.76
CA ILE A 135 -0.05 -12.31 -5.82
C ILE A 135 1.24 -12.46 -5.00
N GLN A 136 1.64 -13.69 -4.63
CA GLN A 136 2.90 -13.94 -3.93
C GLN A 136 4.09 -13.50 -4.79
N ALA A 137 4.10 -13.85 -6.07
CA ALA A 137 5.15 -13.44 -7.01
C ALA A 137 5.19 -11.91 -7.18
N ALA A 138 4.04 -11.28 -7.38
CA ALA A 138 3.93 -9.84 -7.55
C ALA A 138 4.36 -9.07 -6.28
N ALA A 139 4.02 -9.57 -5.09
CA ALA A 139 4.42 -8.97 -3.81
C ALA A 139 5.94 -9.09 -3.56
N ALA A 140 6.56 -10.21 -3.98
CA ALA A 140 8.00 -10.39 -3.89
C ALA A 140 8.74 -9.39 -4.78
N ALA A 141 8.32 -9.24 -6.04
CA ALA A 141 8.87 -8.26 -6.98
C ALA A 141 8.72 -6.81 -6.47
N ALA A 142 7.55 -6.46 -5.93
CA ALA A 142 7.31 -5.14 -5.38
C ALA A 142 8.18 -4.84 -4.14
N LYS A 143 8.44 -5.83 -3.31
CA LYS A 143 9.32 -5.70 -2.15
C LYS A 143 10.77 -5.46 -2.58
N GLU A 144 11.25 -6.17 -3.59
CA GLU A 144 12.60 -6.01 -4.14
C GLU A 144 12.77 -4.62 -4.76
N ALA A 145 11.82 -4.17 -5.57
CA ALA A 145 11.81 -2.83 -6.15
C ALA A 145 11.80 -1.72 -5.07
N THR A 146 11.08 -1.91 -3.97
CA THR A 146 11.02 -0.95 -2.86
C THR A 146 12.33 -0.92 -2.06
N ALA A 147 13.03 -2.04 -1.93
CA ALA A 147 14.31 -2.12 -1.24
C ALA A 147 15.44 -1.42 -2.03
N THR A 148 15.33 -1.41 -3.36
CA THR A 148 16.32 -0.77 -4.26
C THR A 148 16.11 0.75 -4.38
N ALA A 149 14.88 1.23 -4.17
CA ALA A 149 14.60 2.66 -4.15
C ALA A 149 15.13 3.26 -2.84
N ALA A 150 16.12 4.15 -2.94
CA ALA A 150 16.73 4.83 -1.79
C ALA A 150 15.69 5.72 -1.07
N LEU A 151 14.90 5.10 -0.18
CA LEU A 151 13.83 5.74 0.60
C LEU A 151 14.33 6.92 1.44
N GLU A 152 15.60 6.89 1.89
CA GLU A 152 16.23 7.98 2.63
C GLU A 152 16.38 9.24 1.78
N THR A 153 16.71 9.10 0.49
CA THR A 153 16.83 10.21 -0.44
C THR A 153 15.46 10.85 -0.73
N LEU A 154 14.40 10.03 -0.84
CA LEU A 154 13.04 10.52 -1.04
C LEU A 154 12.50 11.29 0.18
N ALA A 155 12.82 10.85 1.39
CA ALA A 155 12.42 11.54 2.62
C ALA A 155 13.13 12.90 2.77
N ALA A 156 14.42 12.97 2.43
CA ALA A 156 15.19 14.21 2.46
C ALA A 156 14.65 15.24 1.45
N VAL A 157 14.34 14.79 0.22
CA VAL A 157 13.77 15.66 -0.83
C VAL A 157 12.34 16.09 -0.47
N ALA A 158 11.53 15.17 0.08
CA ALA A 158 10.16 15.49 0.50
C ALA A 158 10.13 16.55 1.61
N SER A 159 11.11 16.55 2.53
CA SER A 159 11.20 17.56 3.60
C SER A 159 11.54 18.97 3.08
N ALA A 160 12.13 19.08 1.90
CA ALA A 160 12.50 20.36 1.26
C ALA A 160 11.40 20.91 0.35
N LEU A 161 10.36 20.14 0.03
CA LEU A 161 9.29 20.56 -0.88
C LEU A 161 8.15 21.26 -0.14
N PRO A 162 7.47 22.26 -0.76
CA PRO A 162 6.27 22.85 -0.21
C PRO A 162 5.17 21.82 0.04
N THR A 163 4.49 21.88 1.19
CA THR A 163 3.43 20.95 1.59
C THR A 163 2.31 20.85 0.53
N SER A 164 2.01 21.95 -0.18
CA SER A 164 1.02 21.97 -1.27
C SER A 164 1.40 21.05 -2.43
N LEU A 165 2.69 21.00 -2.78
CA LEU A 165 3.20 20.14 -3.84
C LEU A 165 3.14 18.66 -3.39
N ILE A 166 3.58 18.37 -2.18
CA ILE A 166 3.51 17.03 -1.60
C ILE A 166 2.06 16.52 -1.58
N THR A 167 1.13 17.36 -1.13
CA THR A 167 -0.30 17.03 -1.10
C THR A 167 -0.87 16.77 -2.49
N ARG A 168 -0.49 17.59 -3.47
CA ARG A 168 -0.93 17.41 -4.87
C ARG A 168 -0.42 16.09 -5.44
N VAL A 169 0.85 15.79 -5.24
CA VAL A 169 1.48 14.54 -5.65
C VAL A 169 0.83 13.34 -4.94
N ALA A 170 0.63 13.39 -3.63
CA ALA A 170 -0.02 12.33 -2.88
C ALA A 170 -1.45 12.06 -3.38
N ARG A 171 -2.21 13.10 -3.68
CA ARG A 171 -3.56 12.98 -4.29
C ARG A 171 -3.51 12.35 -5.67
N GLN A 172 -2.59 12.79 -6.53
CA GLN A 172 -2.40 12.23 -7.86
C GLN A 172 -2.05 10.74 -7.79
N GLN A 173 -1.12 10.39 -6.91
CA GLN A 173 -0.72 9.00 -6.68
C GLN A 173 -1.86 8.13 -6.12
N ALA A 174 -2.72 8.66 -5.27
CA ALA A 174 -3.90 7.96 -4.78
C ALA A 174 -4.90 7.64 -5.91
N GLN A 175 -4.98 8.48 -6.94
CA GLN A 175 -5.85 8.26 -8.10
C GLN A 175 -5.38 7.15 -9.03
N THR A 176 -4.13 6.72 -8.92
CA THR A 176 -3.59 5.61 -9.72
C THR A 176 -3.91 4.23 -9.13
N VAL A 177 -4.43 4.18 -7.90
CA VAL A 177 -4.74 2.96 -7.15
C VAL A 177 -6.24 2.71 -7.17
N ASP A 178 -6.64 1.48 -7.47
CA ASP A 178 -8.03 1.06 -7.46
C ASP A 178 -8.53 0.81 -6.04
N PHE A 179 -7.76 0.04 -5.26
CA PHE A 179 -8.11 -0.26 -3.88
C PHE A 179 -6.87 -0.39 -3.00
N ALA A 180 -7.06 -0.28 -1.69
CA ALA A 180 -5.99 -0.40 -0.71
C ALA A 180 -6.20 -1.59 0.22
N THR A 181 -5.10 -2.22 0.61
CA THR A 181 -5.08 -3.29 1.61
C THR A 181 -4.09 -2.96 2.72
N SER A 182 -4.48 -3.27 3.94
CA SER A 182 -3.62 -3.13 5.11
C SER A 182 -3.74 -4.38 5.97
N ASN A 183 -2.62 -4.91 6.42
CA ASN A 183 -2.60 -6.06 7.34
C ASN A 183 -1.91 -5.62 8.63
N VAL A 184 -2.69 -5.58 9.70
CA VAL A 184 -2.24 -5.17 11.03
C VAL A 184 -2.27 -6.40 11.94
N ARG A 185 -1.14 -6.68 12.57
CA ARG A 185 -1.08 -7.71 13.61
C ARG A 185 -1.61 -7.11 14.91
N ALA A 186 -2.64 -7.71 15.48
CA ALA A 186 -3.15 -7.36 16.79
C ALA A 186 -2.30 -7.97 17.93
N SER A 187 -2.67 -7.66 19.16
CA SER A 187 -2.02 -8.21 20.34
C SER A 187 -2.24 -9.72 20.44
N PRO A 188 -1.21 -10.52 20.71
CA PRO A 188 -1.34 -11.95 20.95
C PRO A 188 -1.88 -12.29 22.34
N VAL A 189 -2.11 -11.29 23.19
CA VAL A 189 -2.59 -11.42 24.56
C VAL A 189 -3.83 -10.55 24.78
N PRO A 190 -4.72 -10.92 25.71
CA PRO A 190 -5.86 -10.08 26.08
C PRO A 190 -5.42 -8.67 26.45
N LEU A 191 -6.15 -7.69 25.97
CA LEU A 191 -5.90 -6.28 26.26
C LEU A 191 -6.98 -5.77 27.23
N PHE A 192 -6.59 -4.87 28.11
CA PHE A 192 -7.49 -4.22 29.06
C PHE A 192 -7.40 -2.70 28.90
N MET A 193 -8.54 -2.03 29.00
CA MET A 193 -8.64 -0.59 28.98
C MET A 193 -9.42 -0.14 30.23
N ALA A 194 -8.78 0.66 31.09
CA ALA A 194 -9.36 1.11 32.37
C ALA A 194 -9.93 -0.05 33.23
N GLY A 195 -9.28 -1.21 33.22
CA GLY A 195 -9.70 -2.40 33.98
C GLY A 195 -10.73 -3.29 33.29
N ALA A 196 -11.30 -2.89 32.16
CA ALA A 196 -12.21 -3.71 31.36
C ALA A 196 -11.46 -4.42 30.24
N GLU A 197 -11.82 -5.70 29.97
CA GLU A 197 -11.26 -6.46 28.88
C GLU A 197 -11.75 -5.94 27.53
N LEU A 198 -10.83 -5.79 26.57
CA LEU A 198 -11.13 -5.42 25.19
C LEU A 198 -11.56 -6.67 24.43
N LEU A 199 -12.87 -6.83 24.22
CA LEU A 199 -13.42 -8.00 23.55
C LEU A 199 -13.25 -7.96 22.03
N GLU A 200 -13.35 -6.77 21.44
CA GLU A 200 -13.28 -6.58 19.97
C GLU A 200 -12.57 -5.28 19.62
N ASN A 201 -11.80 -5.30 18.56
CA ASN A 201 -11.13 -4.14 18.00
C ASN A 201 -11.29 -4.14 16.47
N TYR A 202 -11.78 -3.03 15.93
CA TYR A 202 -12.02 -2.88 14.49
C TYR A 202 -11.10 -1.81 13.91
N PRO A 203 -10.20 -2.17 13.00
CA PRO A 203 -9.30 -1.21 12.39
C PRO A 203 -10.05 -0.40 11.34
N VAL A 204 -10.07 0.91 11.50
CA VAL A 204 -10.62 1.85 10.53
C VAL A 204 -9.49 2.64 9.92
N GLY A 205 -9.10 2.26 8.70
CA GLY A 205 -8.07 2.96 7.95
C GLY A 205 -8.61 4.18 7.21
N PRO A 206 -7.74 5.15 6.87
CA PRO A 206 -8.10 6.24 5.98
C PRO A 206 -8.40 5.70 4.58
N LEU A 207 -9.39 6.26 3.88
CA LEU A 207 -9.66 5.89 2.48
C LEU A 207 -8.52 6.27 1.54
N ALA A 208 -7.71 7.24 1.91
CA ALA A 208 -6.53 7.69 1.15
C ALA A 208 -6.82 7.95 -0.35
N GLY A 209 -8.06 8.36 -0.67
CA GLY A 209 -8.49 8.62 -2.05
C GLY A 209 -8.83 7.39 -2.87
N VAL A 210 -8.80 6.18 -2.32
CA VAL A 210 -9.24 4.95 -2.99
C VAL A 210 -10.74 4.71 -2.79
N ALA A 211 -11.35 3.96 -3.71
CA ALA A 211 -12.78 3.65 -3.62
C ALA A 211 -13.10 2.53 -2.63
N PHE A 212 -12.16 1.60 -2.46
CA PHE A 212 -12.32 0.41 -1.63
C PHE A 212 -11.05 0.22 -0.77
N ASN A 213 -11.21 0.11 0.53
CA ASN A 213 -10.12 -0.15 1.48
C ASN A 213 -10.48 -1.33 2.36
N VAL A 214 -9.60 -2.31 2.44
CA VAL A 214 -9.78 -3.49 3.29
C VAL A 214 -8.64 -3.56 4.28
N THR A 215 -8.97 -3.67 5.56
CA THR A 215 -7.97 -3.85 6.61
C THR A 215 -8.20 -5.17 7.33
N LEU A 216 -7.17 -6.02 7.33
CA LEU A 216 -7.12 -7.24 8.12
C LEU A 216 -6.52 -6.93 9.48
N LEU A 217 -7.22 -7.28 10.54
CA LEU A 217 -6.67 -7.34 11.89
C LEU A 217 -6.63 -8.81 12.32
N SER A 218 -5.43 -9.31 12.60
CA SER A 218 -5.23 -10.73 12.93
C SER A 218 -4.77 -10.91 14.38
N TYR A 219 -5.48 -11.72 15.15
CA TYR A 219 -5.20 -12.09 16.56
C TYR A 219 -5.61 -13.52 16.84
#